data_e6d09157ec4b45c54bfb117db0d78714
#
_entry.id   e6d09157ec4b45c54bfb117db0d78714
#
_cell.length_a   1.000
_cell.length_b   1.000
_cell.length_c   1.000
_cell.angle_alpha   90.00
_cell.angle_beta   90.00
_cell.angle_gamma   90.00
#
_symmetry.space_group_name_H-M   'P 1'
#
loop_
_entity.id
_entity.type
_entity.pdbx_description
1 polymer ?
#
loop_
_entity_poly.entity_id
_entity_poly.type
_entity_poly.pdbx_seq_one_letter_code
_entity_poly.pdbx_strand_id
1 'polypeptide(L)'
;MMSGCYKITYEPPAASTTASTTTETTTVSEKATVTSPKATTTRKTTTTKKTTTTTTTTTTTTTTTTTEPTTTTERISADYRNALRKAQSYSDSMHMSRARLYDQLTSEYGEGFSDDAANYALENLNADYNYNALQKAQSYVDTQYLSRSRLYDQLISDSGEQFTESEAQYAVDNVNADYYANALQKAHSYQDNMSMSTDRIYEQLTSEYGEGFTPEEAQYAIDNL
;
A
#
# COMPACT_ATOMS: atom_id res chain seq x y z
N MET A 1 -45.39 -32.31 -7.42
CA MET A 1 -45.18 -31.09 -6.60
C MET A 1 -44.24 -30.19 -7.37
N MET A 2 -44.76 -29.14 -7.99
CA MET A 2 -43.98 -28.22 -8.84
C MET A 2 -43.46 -27.08 -7.96
N SER A 3 -42.13 -26.94 -7.90
CA SER A 3 -41.46 -25.85 -7.19
C SER A 3 -41.31 -24.66 -8.15
N GLY A 4 -42.06 -23.58 -7.89
CA GLY A 4 -42.02 -22.37 -8.69
C GLY A 4 -40.85 -21.47 -8.26
N CYS A 5 -39.92 -21.24 -9.18
CA CYS A 5 -38.91 -20.20 -9.02
C CYS A 5 -39.55 -18.82 -9.27
N TYR A 6 -39.60 -17.99 -8.24
CA TYR A 6 -39.90 -16.56 -8.39
C TYR A 6 -38.64 -15.80 -8.77
N LYS A 7 -38.60 -15.26 -9.99
CA LYS A 7 -37.61 -14.26 -10.42
C LYS A 7 -38.13 -12.89 -9.97
N ILE A 8 -37.42 -12.27 -9.02
CA ILE A 8 -37.67 -10.87 -8.69
C ILE A 8 -36.79 -10.03 -9.66
N THR A 9 -37.48 -9.33 -10.55
CA THR A 9 -36.88 -8.36 -11.46
C THR A 9 -36.91 -7.01 -10.77
N TYR A 10 -35.72 -6.47 -10.45
CA TYR A 10 -35.58 -5.12 -9.89
C TYR A 10 -35.56 -4.13 -11.05
N GLU A 11 -36.50 -3.18 -11.08
CA GLU A 11 -36.56 -2.06 -12.00
C GLU A 11 -36.14 -0.79 -11.26
N PRO A 12 -35.06 -0.07 -11.70
CA PRO A 12 -34.66 1.15 -11.01
C PRO A 12 -35.62 2.31 -11.31
N PRO A 13 -35.83 3.23 -10.34
CA PRO A 13 -36.70 4.39 -10.56
C PRO A 13 -36.04 5.40 -11.48
N ALA A 14 -36.86 5.99 -12.36
CA ALA A 14 -36.49 6.99 -13.36
C ALA A 14 -35.94 8.28 -12.76
N ALA A 15 -34.86 8.77 -13.37
CA ALA A 15 -34.23 10.04 -13.04
C ALA A 15 -35.20 11.23 -13.23
N SER A 16 -35.41 12.00 -12.18
CA SER A 16 -36.11 13.29 -12.23
C SER A 16 -35.11 14.41 -12.50
N THR A 17 -35.18 14.98 -13.68
CA THR A 17 -34.45 16.18 -14.11
C THR A 17 -35.13 17.43 -13.54
N THR A 18 -34.45 18.18 -12.71
CA THR A 18 -34.79 19.60 -12.47
C THR A 18 -33.57 20.49 -12.63
N ALA A 19 -33.77 21.48 -13.50
CA ALA A 19 -32.77 22.42 -13.99
C ALA A 19 -32.55 23.61 -13.04
N SER A 20 -31.31 24.09 -13.09
CA SER A 20 -30.83 25.48 -13.00
C SER A 20 -31.31 26.43 -11.89
N THR A 21 -30.36 27.00 -11.17
CA THR A 21 -30.23 28.45 -11.12
C THR A 21 -28.79 28.84 -10.76
N THR A 22 -28.15 29.54 -11.67
CA THR A 22 -26.88 30.26 -11.57
C THR A 22 -27.01 31.41 -10.61
N THR A 23 -26.07 31.59 -9.68
CA THR A 23 -25.84 32.92 -9.06
C THR A 23 -24.33 33.08 -8.89
N GLU A 24 -23.77 33.96 -9.71
CA GLU A 24 -22.44 34.54 -9.56
C GLU A 24 -22.42 35.47 -8.33
N THR A 25 -21.35 35.43 -7.56
CA THR A 25 -20.93 36.59 -6.75
C THR A 25 -19.41 36.51 -6.51
N THR A 26 -18.69 37.27 -7.29
CA THR A 26 -17.58 38.20 -7.11
C THR A 26 -16.67 38.04 -5.87
N THR A 27 -15.41 37.77 -6.20
CA THR A 27 -14.11 38.24 -5.67
C THR A 27 -14.05 39.01 -4.35
N VAL A 28 -13.14 38.58 -3.45
CA VAL A 28 -12.13 39.46 -2.85
C VAL A 28 -10.81 38.69 -2.64
N SER A 29 -9.74 39.26 -3.20
CA SER A 29 -8.34 38.88 -3.03
C SER A 29 -7.82 39.46 -1.72
N GLU A 30 -7.21 38.65 -0.88
CA GLU A 30 -6.32 39.20 0.16
C GLU A 30 -5.04 38.39 0.25
N LYS A 31 -3.96 39.11 -0.04
CA LYS A 31 -2.57 38.72 -0.13
C LYS A 31 -1.94 38.80 1.26
N ALA A 32 -1.63 37.70 1.88
CA ALA A 32 -0.79 37.65 3.08
C ALA A 32 0.59 37.13 2.76
N THR A 33 1.56 38.01 2.75
CA THR A 33 3.00 37.76 2.68
C THR A 33 3.48 37.38 4.08
N VAL A 34 4.04 36.18 4.25
CA VAL A 34 4.80 35.82 5.45
C VAL A 34 6.23 35.48 5.08
N THR A 35 7.11 36.31 5.56
CA THR A 35 8.58 36.27 5.45
C THR A 35 9.18 35.12 6.24
N SER A 36 10.08 34.40 5.59
CA SER A 36 10.97 33.38 6.16
C SER A 36 12.12 34.01 6.95
N PRO A 37 12.54 33.49 8.10
CA PRO A 37 13.83 33.84 8.69
C PRO A 37 14.93 32.88 8.26
N LYS A 38 16.00 33.50 7.79
CA LYS A 38 17.28 33.00 7.34
C LYS A 38 18.07 32.38 8.52
N ALA A 39 18.44 31.10 8.43
CA ALA A 39 19.36 30.49 9.37
C ALA A 39 20.80 30.64 8.90
N THR A 40 21.64 31.11 9.81
CA THR A 40 23.04 31.46 9.67
C THR A 40 23.95 30.24 9.65
N THR A 41 24.76 30.12 8.64
CA THR A 41 25.83 29.12 8.49
C THR A 41 27.02 29.45 9.41
N THR A 42 27.38 28.55 10.29
CA THR A 42 28.66 28.63 11.03
C THR A 42 29.70 27.73 10.36
N ARG A 43 30.70 28.37 9.83
CA ARG A 43 31.90 27.81 9.18
C ARG A 43 32.83 27.24 10.24
N LYS A 44 33.17 25.94 10.19
CA LYS A 44 34.22 25.35 11.03
C LYS A 44 35.48 25.11 10.22
N THR A 45 36.56 25.68 10.70
CA THR A 45 37.91 25.75 10.12
C THR A 45 38.60 24.39 10.15
N THR A 46 39.23 24.01 9.03
CA THR A 46 40.04 22.80 8.88
C THR A 46 41.47 23.08 9.33
N THR A 47 41.98 22.29 10.27
CA THR A 47 43.40 22.32 10.66
C THR A 47 44.15 21.19 9.92
N THR A 48 45.06 21.57 9.07
CA THR A 48 45.94 20.67 8.32
C THR A 48 47.08 20.19 9.23
N LYS A 49 47.21 18.88 9.43
CA LYS A 49 48.38 18.28 10.10
C LYS A 49 49.27 17.59 9.08
N LYS A 50 50.49 18.10 8.97
CA LYS A 50 51.57 17.65 8.11
C LYS A 50 52.11 16.30 8.62
N THR A 51 52.06 15.25 7.82
CA THR A 51 52.67 13.94 8.15
C THR A 51 53.96 13.75 7.36
N THR A 52 55.00 13.43 8.07
CA THR A 52 56.38 13.18 7.59
C THR A 52 56.42 11.78 6.97
N THR A 53 56.94 11.71 5.75
CA THR A 53 57.14 10.45 5.02
C THR A 53 58.46 9.81 5.49
N THR A 54 58.34 8.58 6.03
CA THR A 54 59.52 7.71 6.25
C THR A 54 59.49 6.62 5.19
N THR A 55 60.46 6.61 4.31
CA THR A 55 60.63 5.62 3.26
C THR A 55 61.33 4.39 3.84
N THR A 56 60.59 3.28 3.96
CA THR A 56 61.21 1.97 4.25
C THR A 56 61.11 1.12 2.99
N THR A 57 62.26 0.80 2.42
CA THR A 57 62.41 -0.08 1.27
C THR A 57 62.23 -1.53 1.74
N THR A 58 61.11 -2.17 1.40
CA THR A 58 60.88 -3.59 1.64
C THR A 58 60.92 -4.31 0.30
N THR A 59 61.86 -5.24 0.19
CA THR A 59 62.05 -6.13 -0.98
C THR A 59 60.83 -7.06 -1.09
N THR A 60 60.03 -6.89 -2.15
CA THR A 60 58.85 -7.72 -2.40
C THR A 60 59.24 -8.96 -3.13
N THR A 61 59.17 -10.10 -2.46
CA THR A 61 59.15 -11.43 -3.10
C THR A 61 57.77 -11.63 -3.75
N THR A 62 57.72 -11.61 -5.06
CA THR A 62 56.50 -11.85 -5.83
C THR A 62 56.16 -13.33 -5.78
N THR A 63 55.25 -13.74 -4.88
CA THR A 63 54.60 -15.01 -4.97
C THR A 63 53.35 -14.82 -5.85
N THR A 64 53.40 -15.28 -7.08
CA THR A 64 52.25 -15.31 -7.99
C THR A 64 51.26 -16.34 -7.47
N THR A 65 50.32 -15.91 -6.65
CA THR A 65 49.14 -16.71 -6.33
C THR A 65 48.13 -16.51 -7.46
N THR A 66 48.03 -17.51 -8.32
CA THR A 66 46.94 -17.60 -9.30
C THR A 66 45.63 -17.74 -8.51
N THR A 67 44.94 -16.64 -8.25
CA THR A 67 43.57 -16.66 -7.71
C THR A 67 42.62 -16.95 -8.87
N GLU A 68 42.11 -18.15 -8.88
CA GLU A 68 41.04 -18.56 -9.79
C GLU A 68 39.77 -17.70 -9.52
N PRO A 69 39.15 -17.03 -10.52
CA PRO A 69 38.04 -16.09 -10.30
C PRO A 69 36.66 -16.75 -10.21
N THR A 70 36.60 -18.01 -9.82
CA THR A 70 35.37 -18.85 -9.94
C THR A 70 34.38 -18.67 -8.79
N THR A 71 34.77 -18.13 -7.63
CA THR A 71 33.95 -18.20 -6.42
C THR A 71 32.91 -17.08 -6.32
N THR A 72 33.19 -15.91 -6.86
CA THR A 72 32.31 -14.73 -6.70
C THR A 72 31.07 -14.79 -7.60
N THR A 73 31.24 -15.28 -8.82
CA THR A 73 30.11 -15.38 -9.78
C THR A 73 29.12 -16.47 -9.39
N GLU A 74 29.57 -17.60 -8.82
CA GLU A 74 28.67 -18.65 -8.33
C GLU A 74 27.91 -18.22 -7.07
N ARG A 75 28.53 -17.46 -6.16
CA ARG A 75 27.86 -16.92 -4.97
C ARG A 75 26.77 -15.91 -5.34
N ILE A 76 27.06 -14.98 -6.24
CA ILE A 76 26.07 -14.03 -6.75
C ILE A 76 24.91 -14.75 -7.41
N SER A 77 25.20 -15.76 -8.25
CA SER A 77 24.20 -16.58 -8.91
C SER A 77 23.33 -17.40 -7.92
N ALA A 78 23.88 -17.85 -6.79
CA ALA A 78 23.10 -18.54 -5.76
C ALA A 78 22.16 -17.60 -5.00
N ASP A 79 22.64 -16.42 -4.61
CA ASP A 79 21.82 -15.41 -3.92
C ASP A 79 20.67 -14.93 -4.81
N TYR A 80 20.91 -14.71 -6.08
CA TYR A 80 19.86 -14.33 -7.06
C TYR A 80 18.78 -15.41 -7.19
N ARG A 81 19.18 -16.69 -7.30
CA ARG A 81 18.22 -17.79 -7.33
C ARG A 81 17.44 -17.93 -6.02
N ASN A 82 18.09 -17.68 -4.89
CA ASN A 82 17.44 -17.74 -3.59
C ASN A 82 16.43 -16.60 -3.43
N ALA A 83 16.81 -15.38 -3.80
CA ALA A 83 15.92 -14.22 -3.79
C ALA A 83 14.68 -14.47 -4.67
N LEU A 84 14.87 -14.98 -5.90
CA LEU A 84 13.75 -15.31 -6.79
C LEU A 84 12.81 -16.37 -6.19
N ARG A 85 13.35 -17.44 -5.57
CA ARG A 85 12.50 -18.44 -4.91
C ARG A 85 11.73 -17.87 -3.73
N LYS A 86 12.33 -16.97 -2.97
CA LYS A 86 11.66 -16.28 -1.86
C LYS A 86 10.58 -15.34 -2.39
N ALA A 87 10.86 -14.53 -3.41
CA ALA A 87 9.89 -13.68 -4.06
C ALA A 87 8.67 -14.49 -4.56
N GLN A 88 8.91 -15.62 -5.23
CA GLN A 88 7.84 -16.51 -5.69
C GLN A 88 7.01 -17.03 -4.52
N SER A 89 7.63 -17.50 -3.45
CA SER A 89 6.94 -18.01 -2.27
C SER A 89 6.07 -16.94 -1.61
N TYR A 90 6.56 -15.70 -1.48
CA TYR A 90 5.80 -14.61 -0.89
C TYR A 90 4.66 -14.12 -1.81
N SER A 91 4.89 -14.10 -3.12
CA SER A 91 3.83 -13.79 -4.08
C SER A 91 2.71 -14.84 -4.02
N ASP A 92 3.04 -16.13 -4.04
CA ASP A 92 2.06 -17.21 -4.10
C ASP A 92 1.29 -17.42 -2.80
N SER A 93 1.95 -17.24 -1.65
CA SER A 93 1.34 -17.57 -0.34
C SER A 93 0.83 -16.35 0.42
N MET A 94 1.41 -15.18 0.20
CA MET A 94 1.08 -13.94 0.93
C MET A 94 0.52 -12.86 0.02
N HIS A 95 0.46 -13.09 -1.28
CA HIS A 95 -0.11 -12.18 -2.27
C HIS A 95 0.44 -10.75 -2.16
N MET A 96 1.77 -10.64 -1.98
CA MET A 96 2.43 -9.35 -1.81
C MET A 96 2.47 -8.55 -3.12
N SER A 97 2.43 -7.22 -2.99
CA SER A 97 2.74 -6.31 -4.10
C SER A 97 4.21 -6.38 -4.48
N ARG A 98 4.58 -5.84 -5.64
CA ARG A 98 5.96 -5.73 -6.08
C ARG A 98 6.82 -4.94 -5.09
N ALA A 99 6.30 -3.82 -4.56
CA ALA A 99 7.02 -2.98 -3.61
C ALA A 99 7.24 -3.72 -2.27
N ARG A 100 6.21 -4.36 -1.73
CA ARG A 100 6.32 -5.16 -0.49
C ARG A 100 7.28 -6.33 -0.64
N LEU A 101 7.32 -6.96 -1.82
CA LEU A 101 8.31 -8.01 -2.10
C LEU A 101 9.73 -7.47 -2.05
N TYR A 102 9.99 -6.28 -2.62
CA TYR A 102 11.29 -5.63 -2.55
C TYR A 102 11.70 -5.37 -1.10
N ASP A 103 10.82 -4.72 -0.33
CA ASP A 103 11.05 -4.42 1.08
C ASP A 103 11.32 -5.69 1.89
N GLN A 104 10.53 -6.75 1.68
CA GLN A 104 10.71 -8.03 2.38
C GLN A 104 12.03 -8.72 2.02
N LEU A 105 12.46 -8.64 0.77
CA LEU A 105 13.72 -9.25 0.32
C LEU A 105 14.95 -8.50 0.83
N THR A 106 14.90 -7.15 0.91
CA THR A 106 16.05 -6.32 1.26
C THR A 106 16.16 -5.97 2.73
N SER A 107 15.04 -5.98 3.47
CA SER A 107 15.02 -5.63 4.89
C SER A 107 15.95 -6.51 5.74
N GLU A 108 16.68 -5.91 6.67
CA GLU A 108 17.47 -6.62 7.69
C GLU A 108 16.59 -7.52 8.60
N TYR A 109 15.32 -7.16 8.78
CA TYR A 109 14.34 -7.96 9.52
C TYR A 109 13.58 -8.95 8.63
N GLY A 110 13.80 -8.88 7.31
CA GLY A 110 13.26 -9.81 6.31
C GLY A 110 14.30 -10.84 5.88
N GLU A 111 14.58 -10.88 4.58
CA GLU A 111 15.50 -11.86 4.00
C GLU A 111 16.97 -11.35 3.89
N GLY A 112 17.19 -10.05 3.96
CA GLY A 112 18.52 -9.42 3.93
C GLY A 112 19.30 -9.62 2.64
N PHE A 113 18.65 -9.84 1.50
CA PHE A 113 19.31 -9.89 0.20
C PHE A 113 19.80 -8.50 -0.22
N SER A 114 20.83 -8.47 -1.08
CA SER A 114 21.26 -7.22 -1.70
C SER A 114 20.19 -6.67 -2.65
N ASP A 115 20.22 -5.34 -2.87
CA ASP A 115 19.33 -4.68 -3.83
C ASP A 115 19.43 -5.31 -5.23
N ASP A 116 20.64 -5.69 -5.67
CA ASP A 116 20.85 -6.35 -6.97
C ASP A 116 20.15 -7.70 -7.03
N ALA A 117 20.21 -8.50 -5.96
CA ALA A 117 19.55 -9.81 -5.91
C ALA A 117 18.02 -9.67 -5.84
N ALA A 118 17.51 -8.69 -5.09
CA ALA A 118 16.08 -8.39 -5.01
C ALA A 118 15.54 -7.88 -6.36
N ASN A 119 16.22 -6.95 -7.01
CA ASN A 119 15.83 -6.45 -8.32
C ASN A 119 15.82 -7.58 -9.37
N TYR A 120 16.88 -8.42 -9.39
CA TYR A 120 16.90 -9.59 -10.25
C TYR A 120 15.69 -10.51 -10.00
N ALA A 121 15.37 -10.76 -8.74
CA ALA A 121 14.22 -11.59 -8.39
C ALA A 121 12.92 -11.00 -8.93
N LEU A 122 12.68 -9.70 -8.74
CA LEU A 122 11.46 -9.03 -9.18
C LEU A 122 11.34 -8.87 -10.70
N GLU A 123 12.46 -8.81 -11.40
CA GLU A 123 12.49 -8.78 -12.88
C GLU A 123 12.22 -10.15 -13.51
N ASN A 124 12.57 -11.22 -12.80
CA ASN A 124 12.43 -12.59 -13.28
C ASN A 124 11.25 -13.35 -12.63
N LEU A 125 10.53 -12.70 -11.70
CA LEU A 125 9.36 -13.26 -11.05
C LEU A 125 8.18 -13.27 -12.04
N ASN A 126 7.54 -14.42 -12.16
CA ASN A 126 6.27 -14.53 -12.88
C ASN A 126 5.11 -14.40 -11.88
N ALA A 127 4.70 -13.17 -11.57
CA ALA A 127 3.60 -12.86 -10.67
C ALA A 127 2.50 -12.07 -11.37
N ASP A 128 1.25 -12.39 -11.05
CA ASP A 128 0.09 -11.58 -11.41
C ASP A 128 -0.26 -10.67 -10.21
N TYR A 129 0.21 -9.43 -10.25
CA TYR A 129 -0.02 -8.48 -9.17
C TYR A 129 -1.49 -7.99 -9.09
N ASN A 130 -2.25 -8.04 -10.18
CA ASN A 130 -3.69 -7.81 -10.12
C ASN A 130 -4.39 -8.92 -9.31
N TYR A 131 -4.01 -10.17 -9.56
CA TYR A 131 -4.50 -11.30 -8.76
C TYR A 131 -4.10 -11.18 -7.29
N ASN A 132 -2.84 -10.83 -7.01
CA ASN A 132 -2.37 -10.63 -5.63
C ASN A 132 -3.17 -9.53 -4.91
N ALA A 133 -3.39 -8.39 -5.57
CA ALA A 133 -4.19 -7.30 -5.03
C ALA A 133 -5.64 -7.74 -4.76
N LEU A 134 -6.23 -8.50 -5.67
CA LEU A 134 -7.58 -9.05 -5.50
C LEU A 134 -7.68 -10.01 -4.30
N GLN A 135 -6.70 -10.90 -4.10
CA GLN A 135 -6.65 -11.80 -2.95
C GLN A 135 -6.51 -11.03 -1.62
N LYS A 136 -5.69 -9.99 -1.61
CA LYS A 136 -5.58 -9.09 -0.45
C LYS A 136 -6.89 -8.35 -0.19
N ALA A 137 -7.53 -7.80 -1.23
CA ALA A 137 -8.82 -7.14 -1.12
C ALA A 137 -9.87 -8.06 -0.51
N GLN A 138 -9.97 -9.30 -1.00
CA GLN A 138 -10.92 -10.30 -0.48
C GLN A 138 -10.66 -10.58 1.00
N SER A 139 -9.40 -10.77 1.39
CA SER A 139 -9.04 -11.00 2.79
C SER A 139 -9.46 -9.83 3.70
N TYR A 140 -9.29 -8.58 3.26
CA TYR A 140 -9.71 -7.40 4.01
C TYR A 140 -11.22 -7.25 4.12
N VAL A 141 -11.94 -7.53 3.05
CA VAL A 141 -13.42 -7.55 3.07
C VAL A 141 -13.94 -8.58 4.06
N ASP A 142 -13.43 -9.80 4.00
CA ASP A 142 -13.91 -10.93 4.80
C ASP A 142 -13.57 -10.80 6.30
N THR A 143 -12.47 -10.10 6.64
CA THR A 143 -11.97 -10.06 8.02
C THR A 143 -12.10 -8.71 8.70
N GLN A 144 -12.10 -7.61 7.95
CA GLN A 144 -12.10 -6.25 8.50
C GLN A 144 -13.33 -5.43 8.12
N TYR A 145 -14.19 -5.95 7.25
CA TYR A 145 -15.42 -5.30 6.82
C TYR A 145 -15.19 -3.88 6.29
N LEU A 146 -14.13 -3.69 5.49
CA LEU A 146 -13.78 -2.38 4.96
C LEU A 146 -14.81 -1.89 3.95
N SER A 147 -15.00 -0.56 3.89
CA SER A 147 -15.68 0.09 2.78
C SER A 147 -14.85 0.02 1.51
N ARG A 148 -15.46 0.30 0.37
CA ARG A 148 -14.77 0.39 -0.92
C ARG A 148 -13.62 1.40 -0.89
N SER A 149 -13.84 2.57 -0.28
CA SER A 149 -12.83 3.61 -0.16
C SER A 149 -11.66 3.16 0.71
N ARG A 150 -11.93 2.63 1.91
CA ARG A 150 -10.88 2.16 2.82
C ARG A 150 -10.10 0.98 2.29
N LEU A 151 -10.76 0.10 1.53
CA LEU A 151 -10.09 -1.00 0.86
C LEU A 151 -9.07 -0.49 -0.16
N TYR A 152 -9.45 0.49 -0.98
CA TYR A 152 -8.53 1.13 -1.93
C TYR A 152 -7.34 1.79 -1.21
N ASP A 153 -7.61 2.61 -0.19
CA ASP A 153 -6.58 3.29 0.60
C ASP A 153 -5.60 2.28 1.24
N GLN A 154 -6.11 1.17 1.78
CA GLN A 154 -5.29 0.13 2.39
C GLN A 154 -4.37 -0.56 1.37
N LEU A 155 -4.87 -0.79 0.15
CA LEU A 155 -4.10 -1.43 -0.91
C LEU A 155 -2.97 -0.56 -1.42
N ILE A 156 -3.16 0.77 -1.56
CA ILE A 156 -2.13 1.70 -2.09
C ILE A 156 -1.19 2.25 -1.03
N SER A 157 -1.59 2.23 0.24
CA SER A 157 -0.83 2.88 1.32
C SER A 157 0.59 2.35 1.46
N ASP A 158 1.57 3.26 1.67
CA ASP A 158 2.98 2.92 1.96
C ASP A 158 3.13 2.09 3.25
N SER A 159 2.27 2.32 4.23
CA SER A 159 2.21 1.50 5.46
C SER A 159 1.30 0.28 5.32
N GLY A 160 0.53 0.18 4.24
CA GLY A 160 -0.35 -0.93 3.91
C GLY A 160 0.29 -1.94 2.96
N GLU A 161 -0.37 -2.19 1.82
CA GLU A 161 0.05 -3.24 0.88
C GLU A 161 0.92 -2.74 -0.28
N GLN A 162 1.02 -1.43 -0.50
CA GLN A 162 1.88 -0.80 -1.51
C GLN A 162 1.63 -1.30 -2.96
N PHE A 163 0.38 -1.64 -3.28
CA PHE A 163 0.01 -1.91 -4.68
C PHE A 163 -0.01 -0.60 -5.48
N THR A 164 0.16 -0.70 -6.77
CA THR A 164 -0.06 0.44 -7.67
C THR A 164 -1.55 0.82 -7.68
N GLU A 165 -1.86 2.08 -8.01
CA GLU A 165 -3.24 2.54 -8.15
C GLU A 165 -4.06 1.68 -9.12
N SER A 166 -3.45 1.22 -10.23
CA SER A 166 -4.12 0.36 -11.21
C SER A 166 -4.42 -1.04 -10.67
N GLU A 167 -3.51 -1.64 -9.90
CA GLU A 167 -3.71 -2.95 -9.26
C GLU A 167 -4.79 -2.87 -8.16
N ALA A 168 -4.73 -1.81 -7.35
CA ALA A 168 -5.72 -1.55 -6.31
C ALA A 168 -7.11 -1.30 -6.91
N GLN A 169 -7.21 -0.49 -7.97
CA GLN A 169 -8.47 -0.24 -8.67
C GLN A 169 -9.03 -1.54 -9.26
N TYR A 170 -8.18 -2.34 -9.91
CA TYR A 170 -8.60 -3.66 -10.40
C TYR A 170 -9.15 -4.54 -9.27
N ALA A 171 -8.48 -4.59 -8.13
CA ALA A 171 -8.91 -5.39 -6.98
C ALA A 171 -10.26 -4.93 -6.44
N VAL A 172 -10.43 -3.63 -6.22
CA VAL A 172 -11.66 -3.02 -5.69
C VAL A 172 -12.85 -3.18 -6.65
N ASP A 173 -12.60 -3.20 -7.96
CA ASP A 173 -13.64 -3.41 -8.98
C ASP A 173 -14.07 -4.88 -9.13
N ASN A 174 -13.20 -5.82 -8.74
CA ASN A 174 -13.42 -7.25 -8.95
C ASN A 174 -13.60 -8.07 -7.66
N VAL A 175 -13.39 -7.46 -6.48
CA VAL A 175 -13.61 -8.15 -5.20
C VAL A 175 -15.07 -8.48 -4.99
N ASN A 176 -15.34 -9.69 -4.47
CA ASN A 176 -16.70 -10.07 -4.09
C ASN A 176 -17.03 -9.53 -2.68
N ALA A 177 -17.61 -8.34 -2.62
CA ALA A 177 -17.93 -7.64 -1.37
C ALA A 177 -19.41 -7.23 -1.33
N ASP A 178 -20.05 -7.45 -0.17
CA ASP A 178 -21.32 -6.83 0.19
C ASP A 178 -21.02 -5.64 1.14
N TYR A 179 -20.88 -4.44 0.58
CA TYR A 179 -20.54 -3.26 1.36
C TYR A 179 -21.67 -2.80 2.30
N TYR A 180 -22.94 -3.16 2.01
CA TYR A 180 -24.05 -2.95 2.94
C TYR A 180 -23.93 -3.83 4.18
N ALA A 181 -23.60 -5.10 4.00
CA ALA A 181 -23.31 -6.00 5.10
C ALA A 181 -22.06 -5.57 5.90
N ASN A 182 -21.02 -5.10 5.23
CA ASN A 182 -19.81 -4.58 5.89
C ASN A 182 -20.14 -3.36 6.75
N ALA A 183 -20.91 -2.40 6.23
CA ALA A 183 -21.34 -1.23 6.99
C ALA A 183 -22.14 -1.63 8.24
N LEU A 184 -23.02 -2.60 8.13
CA LEU A 184 -23.80 -3.12 9.25
C LEU A 184 -22.90 -3.79 10.31
N GLN A 185 -21.91 -4.59 9.90
CA GLN A 185 -20.94 -5.19 10.83
C GLN A 185 -20.11 -4.13 11.58
N LYS A 186 -19.70 -3.06 10.89
CA LYS A 186 -19.04 -1.91 11.52
C LYS A 186 -19.96 -1.19 12.50
N ALA A 187 -21.23 -0.96 12.12
CA ALA A 187 -22.22 -0.33 12.97
C ALA A 187 -22.42 -1.12 14.27
N HIS A 188 -22.61 -2.45 14.20
CA HIS A 188 -22.67 -3.33 15.37
C HIS A 188 -21.42 -3.21 16.24
N SER A 189 -20.22 -3.21 15.63
CA SER A 189 -18.98 -3.05 16.39
C SER A 189 -18.92 -1.74 17.17
N TYR A 190 -19.38 -0.63 16.59
CA TYR A 190 -19.44 0.66 17.26
C TYR A 190 -20.51 0.71 18.36
N GLN A 191 -21.67 0.08 18.13
CA GLN A 191 -22.73 0.00 19.12
C GLN A 191 -22.30 -0.85 20.32
N ASP A 192 -21.83 -2.09 20.07
CA ASP A 192 -21.59 -3.09 21.10
C ASP A 192 -20.31 -2.80 21.91
N ASN A 193 -19.23 -2.39 21.24
CA ASN A 193 -17.93 -2.22 21.88
C ASN A 193 -17.68 -0.79 22.37
N MET A 194 -18.31 0.22 21.74
CA MET A 194 -18.10 1.63 22.05
C MET A 194 -19.34 2.34 22.58
N SER A 195 -20.50 1.68 22.60
CA SER A 195 -21.78 2.23 23.05
C SER A 195 -22.12 3.57 22.38
N MET A 196 -21.80 3.70 21.10
CA MET A 196 -22.07 4.91 20.33
C MET A 196 -23.57 5.03 20.01
N SER A 197 -24.07 6.28 19.95
CA SER A 197 -25.42 6.54 19.46
C SER A 197 -25.51 6.33 17.94
N THR A 198 -26.70 6.05 17.44
CA THR A 198 -26.95 5.84 15.99
C THR A 198 -26.48 7.02 15.13
N ASP A 199 -26.71 8.26 15.57
CA ASP A 199 -26.23 9.45 14.86
C ASP A 199 -24.71 9.48 14.75
N ARG A 200 -24.01 9.15 15.85
CA ARG A 200 -22.54 9.08 15.86
C ARG A 200 -22.01 7.93 15.03
N ILE A 201 -22.68 6.79 15.01
CA ILE A 201 -22.34 5.66 14.15
C ILE A 201 -22.45 6.08 12.68
N TYR A 202 -23.57 6.72 12.29
CA TYR A 202 -23.74 7.23 10.93
C TYR A 202 -22.62 8.19 10.51
N GLU A 203 -22.31 9.18 11.36
CA GLU A 203 -21.19 10.11 11.14
C GLU A 203 -19.86 9.37 10.96
N GLN A 204 -19.59 8.36 11.81
CA GLN A 204 -18.35 7.58 11.75
C GLN A 204 -18.28 6.71 10.49
N LEU A 205 -19.39 6.10 10.10
CA LEU A 205 -19.46 5.30 8.87
C LEU A 205 -19.22 6.13 7.62
N THR A 206 -19.80 7.34 7.53
CA THR A 206 -19.71 8.20 6.34
C THR A 206 -18.50 9.10 6.30
N SER A 207 -17.82 9.29 7.44
CA SER A 207 -16.66 10.18 7.51
C SER A 207 -15.52 9.72 6.61
N GLU A 208 -14.93 10.64 5.85
CA GLU A 208 -13.73 10.43 5.06
C GLU A 208 -12.53 10.03 5.95
N TYR A 209 -12.47 10.51 7.19
CA TYR A 209 -11.46 10.09 8.19
C TYR A 209 -11.90 8.89 9.03
N GLY A 210 -13.16 8.47 8.91
CA GLY A 210 -13.73 7.30 9.56
C GLY A 210 -13.68 6.06 8.66
N GLU A 211 -14.85 5.46 8.40
CA GLU A 211 -14.93 4.23 7.61
C GLU A 211 -15.14 4.46 6.11
N GLY A 212 -15.58 5.64 5.67
CA GLY A 212 -15.72 6.02 4.26
C GLY A 212 -16.76 5.20 3.48
N PHE A 213 -17.82 4.71 4.14
CA PHE A 213 -18.98 4.13 3.46
C PHE A 213 -19.82 5.21 2.77
N THR A 214 -20.55 4.83 1.74
CA THR A 214 -21.52 5.74 1.13
C THR A 214 -22.66 6.06 2.10
N PRO A 215 -23.36 7.21 1.93
CA PRO A 215 -24.53 7.52 2.72
C PRO A 215 -25.62 6.43 2.69
N GLU A 216 -25.80 5.76 1.55
CA GLU A 216 -26.77 4.69 1.36
C GLU A 216 -26.38 3.43 2.15
N GLU A 217 -25.10 3.04 2.14
CA GLU A 217 -24.57 1.90 2.91
C GLU A 217 -24.67 2.17 4.41
N ALA A 218 -24.31 3.39 4.84
CA ALA A 218 -24.42 3.81 6.23
C ALA A 218 -25.87 3.85 6.72
N GLN A 219 -26.79 4.41 5.91
CA GLN A 219 -28.21 4.45 6.26
C GLN A 219 -28.80 3.05 6.39
N TYR A 220 -28.46 2.14 5.44
CA TYR A 220 -28.85 0.75 5.54
C TYR A 220 -28.37 0.12 6.86
N ALA A 221 -27.12 0.38 7.26
CA ALA A 221 -26.58 -0.12 8.51
C ALA A 221 -27.37 0.40 9.73
N ILE A 222 -27.71 1.70 9.76
CA ILE A 222 -28.51 2.29 10.84
C ILE A 222 -29.94 1.73 10.90
N ASP A 223 -30.58 1.52 9.75
CA ASP A 223 -31.95 1.00 9.68
C ASP A 223 -32.06 -0.48 10.10
N ASN A 224 -30.96 -1.22 10.11
CA ASN A 224 -30.89 -2.64 10.44
C ASN A 224 -30.08 -2.96 11.73
N LEU A 225 -29.76 -1.97 12.52
CA LEU A 225 -28.97 -2.06 13.76
C LEU A 225 -29.78 -2.55 15.02
#